data_52924efb17a2b6be531f1a8163435d8d
#
_entry.id   52924efb17a2b6be531f1a8163435d8d
#
_cell.length_a   1.000
_cell.length_b   1.000
_cell.length_c   1.000
_cell.angle_alpha   90.00
_cell.angle_beta   90.00
_cell.angle_gamma   90.00
#
_symmetry.space_group_name_H-M   'P 1'
#
loop_
_entity.id
_entity.type
_entity.pdbx_description
1 polymer ?
#
loop_
_entity_poly.entity_id
_entity_poly.type
_entity_poly.pdbx_seq_one_letter_code
_entity_poly.pdbx_strand_id
1 'polypeptide(L)'
;MDLKTTTSVVTLSSNSLFLDATHLSEDTLKIQKKIWALAAKCKASNAFIDVVPAMNSLCVYLHNSDELVRWQNELTNWWQDIDTMQHQGTHHKVITHYGGEHGPDLDFVAKAHNLTTHDVIQLHSNARYQVLFLGFQPGFVYLHGLTEQLHTPRRDNPRTKVPKGSVAIGANQTGIYPADSPGGWHIIGHTDFNLFDYLNNPPSVIQPGDTLSFVSVES
;
A
#
# COMPACT_ATOMS: atom_id res chain seq x y z
N MET A 1 -17.60 9.37 -26.63
CA MET A 1 -17.34 9.71 -25.23
C MET A 1 -16.51 8.58 -24.65
N ASP A 2 -15.23 8.82 -24.46
CA ASP A 2 -14.28 7.77 -24.06
C ASP A 2 -14.54 7.38 -22.60
N LEU A 3 -15.11 6.19 -22.39
CA LEU A 3 -15.42 5.64 -21.06
C LEU A 3 -14.18 5.37 -20.17
N LYS A 4 -12.97 5.61 -20.71
CA LYS A 4 -11.69 5.35 -20.02
C LYS A 4 -11.16 6.53 -19.18
N THR A 5 -11.82 7.67 -19.19
CA THR A 5 -11.31 8.89 -18.54
C THR A 5 -12.14 9.39 -17.36
N THR A 6 -13.28 8.75 -17.07
CA THR A 6 -14.19 9.23 -16.01
C THR A 6 -14.27 8.19 -14.90
N THR A 7 -13.76 8.51 -13.74
CA THR A 7 -13.93 7.70 -12.52
C THR A 7 -15.38 7.79 -12.07
N SER A 8 -16.00 6.65 -11.82
CA SER A 8 -17.36 6.57 -11.30
C SER A 8 -17.35 6.04 -9.87
N VAL A 9 -18.23 6.61 -9.04
CA VAL A 9 -18.55 6.04 -7.73
C VAL A 9 -19.68 5.03 -7.92
N VAL A 10 -19.46 3.80 -7.49
CA VAL A 10 -20.44 2.71 -7.63
C VAL A 10 -20.90 2.20 -6.27
N THR A 11 -22.11 1.69 -6.22
CA THR A 11 -22.65 1.01 -5.04
C THR A 11 -22.10 -0.41 -4.96
N LEU A 12 -21.46 -0.77 -3.83
CA LEU A 12 -21.00 -2.13 -3.55
C LEU A 12 -22.00 -2.94 -2.73
N SER A 13 -22.68 -2.31 -1.80
CA SER A 13 -23.67 -2.95 -0.92
C SER A 13 -24.76 -1.97 -0.54
N SER A 14 -25.69 -2.39 0.30
CA SER A 14 -26.78 -1.53 0.79
C SER A 14 -26.29 -0.27 1.52
N ASN A 15 -25.06 -0.24 2.02
CA ASN A 15 -24.53 0.89 2.78
C ASN A 15 -23.08 1.26 2.39
N SER A 16 -22.56 0.79 1.26
CA SER A 16 -21.19 1.10 0.85
C SER A 16 -21.08 1.59 -0.59
N LEU A 17 -20.20 2.56 -0.77
CA LEU A 17 -19.82 3.14 -2.06
C LEU A 17 -18.34 2.91 -2.33
N PHE A 18 -18.01 2.71 -3.59
CA PHE A 18 -16.66 2.46 -4.04
C PHE A 18 -16.29 3.37 -5.22
N LEU A 19 -15.16 4.03 -5.09
CA LEU A 19 -14.52 4.81 -6.14
C LEU A 19 -13.28 4.05 -6.60
N ASP A 20 -13.22 3.73 -7.89
CA ASP A 20 -12.08 3.08 -8.53
C ASP A 20 -11.44 4.01 -9.56
N ALA A 21 -10.21 4.42 -9.28
CA ALA A 21 -9.39 5.24 -10.16
C ALA A 21 -8.15 4.48 -10.68
N THR A 22 -8.08 3.16 -10.50
CA THR A 22 -6.94 2.32 -10.94
C THR A 22 -6.77 2.28 -12.45
N HIS A 23 -7.84 2.52 -13.21
CA HIS A 23 -7.86 2.52 -14.66
C HIS A 23 -7.41 3.85 -15.31
N LEU A 24 -7.19 4.90 -14.49
CA LEU A 24 -6.72 6.19 -15.01
C LEU A 24 -5.26 6.08 -15.46
N SER A 25 -4.94 6.71 -16.59
CA SER A 25 -3.59 6.72 -17.18
C SER A 25 -2.63 7.72 -16.54
N GLU A 26 -3.07 8.40 -15.47
CA GLU A 26 -2.23 9.33 -14.72
C GLU A 26 -1.22 8.59 -13.84
N ASP A 27 -0.22 9.34 -13.36
CA ASP A 27 0.76 8.85 -12.40
C ASP A 27 0.07 8.29 -11.15
N THR A 28 0.42 7.05 -10.79
CA THR A 28 -0.14 6.32 -9.66
C THR A 28 -0.10 7.12 -8.35
N LEU A 29 1.01 7.82 -8.09
CA LEU A 29 1.17 8.59 -6.87
C LEU A 29 0.30 9.85 -6.88
N LYS A 30 0.11 10.48 -8.04
CA LYS A 30 -0.78 11.64 -8.17
C LYS A 30 -2.22 11.25 -7.87
N ILE A 31 -2.69 10.12 -8.44
CA ILE A 31 -4.02 9.59 -8.16
C ILE A 31 -4.15 9.24 -6.66
N GLN A 32 -3.16 8.57 -6.10
CA GLN A 32 -3.17 8.20 -4.69
C GLN A 32 -3.25 9.42 -3.76
N LYS A 33 -2.57 10.51 -4.08
CA LYS A 33 -2.67 11.78 -3.33
C LYS A 33 -4.09 12.37 -3.37
N LYS A 34 -4.80 12.24 -4.49
CA LYS A 34 -6.23 12.60 -4.58
C LYS A 34 -7.10 11.69 -3.71
N ILE A 35 -6.82 10.37 -3.71
CA ILE A 35 -7.51 9.41 -2.84
C ILE A 35 -7.32 9.77 -1.36
N TRP A 36 -6.10 10.14 -0.93
CA TRP A 36 -5.87 10.57 0.44
C TRP A 36 -6.64 11.85 0.79
N ALA A 37 -6.66 12.83 -0.11
CA ALA A 37 -7.41 14.07 0.09
C ALA A 37 -8.91 13.80 0.21
N LEU A 38 -9.46 12.95 -0.68
CA LEU A 38 -10.86 12.56 -0.63
C LEU A 38 -11.18 11.79 0.66
N ALA A 39 -10.33 10.83 1.05
CA ALA A 39 -10.51 10.09 2.30
C ALA A 39 -10.50 11.01 3.54
N ALA A 40 -9.62 12.00 3.58
CA ALA A 40 -9.57 13.00 4.65
C ALA A 40 -10.87 13.84 4.68
N LYS A 41 -11.36 14.27 3.52
CA LYS A 41 -12.64 15.00 3.40
C LYS A 41 -13.83 14.15 3.85
N CYS A 42 -13.84 12.86 3.47
CA CYS A 42 -14.88 11.92 3.93
C CYS A 42 -14.85 11.75 5.44
N LYS A 43 -13.68 11.55 6.05
CA LYS A 43 -13.54 11.44 7.52
C LYS A 43 -14.02 12.70 8.24
N ALA A 44 -13.69 13.87 7.72
CA ALA A 44 -14.09 15.15 8.30
C ALA A 44 -15.60 15.42 8.23
N SER A 45 -16.32 14.78 7.29
CA SER A 45 -17.78 14.95 7.15
C SER A 45 -18.58 14.25 8.24
N ASN A 46 -18.00 13.30 8.95
CA ASN A 46 -18.66 12.43 9.94
C ASN A 46 -19.90 11.68 9.41
N ALA A 47 -20.02 11.55 8.09
CA ALA A 47 -21.17 10.89 7.45
C ALA A 47 -20.96 9.36 7.28
N PHE A 48 -19.77 8.88 7.52
CA PHE A 48 -19.39 7.50 7.24
C PHE A 48 -18.97 6.76 8.51
N ILE A 49 -19.39 5.49 8.61
CA ILE A 49 -18.95 4.55 9.64
C ILE A 49 -17.46 4.28 9.48
N ASP A 50 -17.02 4.10 8.21
CA ASP A 50 -15.64 3.84 7.89
C ASP A 50 -15.28 4.41 6.52
N VAL A 51 -13.99 4.76 6.35
CA VAL A 51 -13.39 5.33 5.14
C VAL A 51 -12.08 4.62 4.87
N VAL A 52 -12.07 3.74 3.89
CA VAL A 52 -10.99 2.79 3.60
C VAL A 52 -10.32 3.14 2.28
N PRO A 53 -9.21 3.91 2.30
CA PRO A 53 -8.38 4.11 1.12
C PRO A 53 -7.55 2.86 0.81
N ALA A 54 -7.45 2.51 -0.47
CA ALA A 54 -6.59 1.45 -0.97
C ALA A 54 -5.80 1.93 -2.20
N MET A 55 -5.27 1.03 -3.01
CA MET A 55 -4.50 1.37 -4.22
C MET A 55 -5.39 2.14 -5.21
N ASN A 56 -5.17 3.45 -5.34
CA ASN A 56 -5.91 4.33 -6.24
C ASN A 56 -7.43 4.14 -6.18
N SER A 57 -7.95 3.80 -5.03
CA SER A 57 -9.36 3.53 -4.80
C SER A 57 -9.79 3.89 -3.37
N LEU A 58 -11.08 4.08 -3.18
CA LEU A 58 -11.67 4.43 -1.90
C LEU A 58 -12.99 3.69 -1.70
N CYS A 59 -13.13 2.99 -0.59
CA CYS A 59 -14.41 2.47 -0.14
C CYS A 59 -14.90 3.27 1.09
N VAL A 60 -16.18 3.62 1.11
CA VAL A 60 -16.82 4.28 2.26
C VAL A 60 -18.05 3.51 2.69
N TYR A 61 -18.30 3.46 4.00
CA TYR A 61 -19.45 2.81 4.62
C TYR A 61 -20.32 3.85 5.30
N LEU A 62 -21.58 3.97 4.88
CA LEU A 62 -22.53 4.97 5.37
C LEU A 62 -23.18 4.53 6.67
N HIS A 63 -23.46 5.50 7.57
CA HIS A 63 -24.31 5.28 8.74
C HIS A 63 -25.78 5.03 8.34
N ASN A 64 -26.27 5.73 7.30
CA ASN A 64 -27.62 5.61 6.80
C ASN A 64 -27.64 5.20 5.34
N SER A 65 -28.21 4.03 5.05
CA SER A 65 -28.36 3.49 3.70
C SER A 65 -29.28 4.33 2.80
N ASP A 66 -30.23 5.07 3.38
CA ASP A 66 -31.16 5.91 2.61
C ASP A 66 -30.44 7.10 1.93
N GLU A 67 -29.25 7.47 2.42
CA GLU A 67 -28.43 8.53 1.84
C GLU A 67 -27.50 8.07 0.71
N LEU A 68 -27.54 6.80 0.31
CA LEU A 68 -26.60 6.19 -0.62
C LEU A 68 -26.52 6.94 -1.95
N VAL A 69 -27.66 7.26 -2.57
CA VAL A 69 -27.71 8.00 -3.86
C VAL A 69 -27.18 9.43 -3.69
N ARG A 70 -27.49 10.08 -2.58
CA ARG A 70 -26.95 11.41 -2.28
C ARG A 70 -25.44 11.37 -2.20
N TRP A 71 -24.86 10.46 -1.41
CA TRP A 71 -23.41 10.35 -1.23
C TRP A 71 -22.68 9.87 -2.47
N GLN A 72 -23.31 9.07 -3.31
CA GLN A 72 -22.76 8.70 -4.62
C GLN A 72 -22.52 9.94 -5.49
N ASN A 73 -23.49 10.86 -5.55
CA ASN A 73 -23.36 12.11 -6.28
C ASN A 73 -22.33 13.05 -5.63
N GLU A 74 -22.39 13.21 -4.30
CA GLU A 74 -21.45 14.06 -3.57
C GLU A 74 -19.99 13.61 -3.73
N LEU A 75 -19.71 12.31 -3.59
CA LEU A 75 -18.37 11.76 -3.76
C LEU A 75 -17.88 11.94 -5.22
N THR A 76 -18.77 11.80 -6.20
CA THR A 76 -18.44 12.06 -7.61
C THR A 76 -18.04 13.52 -7.83
N ASN A 77 -18.81 14.45 -7.28
CA ASN A 77 -18.50 15.89 -7.36
C ASN A 77 -17.19 16.20 -6.61
N TRP A 78 -17.04 15.68 -5.39
CA TRP A 78 -15.81 15.89 -4.63
C TRP A 78 -14.57 15.35 -5.35
N TRP A 79 -14.67 14.19 -6.00
CA TRP A 79 -13.57 13.64 -6.79
C TRP A 79 -13.15 14.54 -7.96
N GLN A 80 -14.11 15.18 -8.62
CA GLN A 80 -13.83 16.11 -9.74
C GLN A 80 -13.12 17.37 -9.26
N ASP A 81 -13.55 17.91 -8.11
CA ASP A 81 -13.10 19.20 -7.61
C ASP A 81 -11.88 19.13 -6.69
N ILE A 82 -11.55 17.92 -6.17
CA ILE A 82 -10.49 17.80 -5.17
C ILE A 82 -9.10 17.86 -5.81
N ASP A 83 -8.26 18.73 -5.26
CA ASP A 83 -6.84 18.77 -5.57
C ASP A 83 -6.02 17.74 -4.80
N THR A 84 -4.79 17.50 -5.27
CA THR A 84 -3.85 16.62 -4.57
C THR A 84 -3.43 17.24 -3.25
N MET A 85 -3.59 16.49 -2.17
CA MET A 85 -3.08 16.91 -0.87
C MET A 85 -1.54 16.83 -0.85
N GLN A 86 -0.90 17.93 -0.46
CA GLN A 86 0.51 17.89 -0.08
C GLN A 86 0.59 17.27 1.33
N HIS A 87 1.00 16.02 1.40
CA HIS A 87 1.21 15.35 2.68
C HIS A 87 2.71 15.41 3.02
N GLN A 88 3.03 16.08 4.13
CA GLN A 88 4.36 16.00 4.74
C GLN A 88 4.36 14.80 5.70
N GLY A 89 4.59 13.62 5.14
CA GLY A 89 4.74 12.40 5.93
C GLY A 89 6.11 12.32 6.62
N THR A 90 6.18 11.47 7.63
CA THR A 90 7.42 11.12 8.32
C THR A 90 8.29 10.23 7.41
N HIS A 91 9.61 10.35 7.52
CA HIS A 91 10.54 9.42 6.88
C HIS A 91 11.03 8.38 7.88
N HIS A 92 10.81 7.11 7.56
CA HIS A 92 11.23 5.98 8.38
C HIS A 92 12.45 5.28 7.77
N LYS A 93 13.44 4.95 8.60
CA LYS A 93 14.55 4.08 8.22
C LYS A 93 14.35 2.71 8.85
N VAL A 94 14.31 1.69 8.02
CA VAL A 94 14.03 0.30 8.43
C VAL A 94 15.29 -0.53 8.24
N ILE A 95 15.93 -0.91 9.35
CA ILE A 95 17.09 -1.79 9.34
C ILE A 95 16.63 -3.17 8.87
N THR A 96 17.34 -3.73 7.88
CA THR A 96 16.92 -4.95 7.20
C THR A 96 18.09 -5.90 6.98
N HIS A 97 17.92 -7.13 7.42
CA HIS A 97 18.81 -8.26 7.14
C HIS A 97 18.33 -8.97 5.88
N TYR A 98 19.19 -9.03 4.85
CA TYR A 98 18.83 -9.63 3.57
C TYR A 98 19.42 -11.03 3.41
N GLY A 99 18.70 -11.91 2.68
CA GLY A 99 19.17 -13.22 2.29
C GLY A 99 19.25 -14.24 3.43
N GLY A 100 19.89 -15.39 3.14
CA GLY A 100 19.97 -16.48 4.09
C GLY A 100 18.62 -16.92 4.64
N GLU A 101 18.55 -17.15 5.96
CA GLU A 101 17.30 -17.48 6.65
C GLU A 101 16.31 -16.30 6.70
N HIS A 102 16.80 -15.06 6.61
CA HIS A 102 16.00 -13.85 6.63
C HIS A 102 15.32 -13.55 5.28
N GLY A 103 15.93 -13.97 4.18
CA GLY A 103 15.44 -13.72 2.82
C GLY A 103 15.52 -14.95 1.92
N PRO A 104 14.75 -16.01 2.19
CA PRO A 104 14.85 -17.30 1.48
C PRO A 104 14.54 -17.23 0.00
N ASP A 105 13.93 -16.14 -0.50
CA ASP A 105 13.64 -15.96 -1.93
C ASP A 105 14.59 -14.98 -2.61
N LEU A 106 15.62 -14.44 -1.93
CA LEU A 106 16.54 -13.46 -2.51
C LEU A 106 17.25 -14.01 -3.74
N ASP A 107 17.77 -15.25 -3.67
CA ASP A 107 18.40 -15.93 -4.80
C ASP A 107 17.44 -16.15 -5.97
N PHE A 108 16.18 -16.47 -5.69
CA PHE A 108 15.15 -16.61 -6.72
C PHE A 108 14.92 -15.28 -7.46
N VAL A 109 14.74 -14.18 -6.70
CA VAL A 109 14.53 -12.85 -7.27
C VAL A 109 15.75 -12.45 -8.11
N ALA A 110 16.96 -12.65 -7.62
CA ALA A 110 18.19 -12.34 -8.34
C ALA A 110 18.26 -13.10 -9.68
N LYS A 111 18.04 -14.41 -9.66
CA LYS A 111 18.06 -15.26 -10.88
C LYS A 111 16.95 -14.86 -11.87
N ALA A 112 15.76 -14.56 -11.40
CA ALA A 112 14.62 -14.18 -12.25
C ALA A 112 14.90 -12.92 -13.08
N HIS A 113 15.77 -12.04 -12.58
CA HIS A 113 16.12 -10.76 -13.20
C HIS A 113 17.55 -10.72 -13.78
N ASN A 114 18.29 -11.84 -13.81
CA ASN A 114 19.70 -11.91 -14.22
C ASN A 114 20.60 -10.94 -13.42
N LEU A 115 20.33 -10.80 -12.12
CA LEU A 115 21.08 -10.00 -11.17
C LEU A 115 21.84 -10.89 -10.18
N THR A 116 22.83 -10.30 -9.50
CA THR A 116 23.38 -10.90 -8.28
C THR A 116 22.49 -10.57 -7.07
N THR A 117 22.61 -11.33 -6.00
CA THR A 117 21.91 -11.00 -4.73
C THR A 117 22.32 -9.63 -4.20
N HIS A 118 23.59 -9.26 -4.38
CA HIS A 118 24.11 -7.94 -4.04
C HIS A 118 23.39 -6.83 -4.83
N ASP A 119 23.20 -7.03 -6.16
CA ASP A 119 22.48 -6.04 -6.98
C ASP A 119 21.04 -5.87 -6.52
N VAL A 120 20.34 -6.98 -6.19
CA VAL A 120 18.97 -6.91 -5.65
C VAL A 120 18.92 -6.11 -4.34
N ILE A 121 19.86 -6.39 -3.41
CA ILE A 121 19.95 -5.65 -2.14
C ILE A 121 20.19 -4.17 -2.40
N GLN A 122 21.14 -3.82 -3.26
CA GLN A 122 21.45 -2.42 -3.59
C GLN A 122 20.26 -1.72 -4.23
N LEU A 123 19.61 -2.33 -5.23
CA LEU A 123 18.46 -1.75 -5.89
C LEU A 123 17.28 -1.55 -4.93
N HIS A 124 17.07 -2.50 -3.99
CA HIS A 124 16.00 -2.41 -3.02
C HIS A 124 16.31 -1.40 -1.90
N SER A 125 17.52 -1.38 -1.35
CA SER A 125 17.89 -0.53 -0.21
C SER A 125 18.19 0.93 -0.59
N ASN A 126 18.65 1.20 -1.82
CA ASN A 126 18.94 2.56 -2.29
C ASN A 126 17.67 3.33 -2.69
N ALA A 127 16.53 2.66 -2.81
CA ALA A 127 15.28 3.30 -3.17
C ALA A 127 14.64 4.01 -1.95
N ARG A 128 13.91 5.08 -2.23
CA ARG A 128 13.01 5.73 -1.28
C ARG A 128 11.58 5.38 -1.65
N TYR A 129 10.89 4.75 -0.74
CA TYR A 129 9.53 4.28 -0.95
C TYR A 129 8.50 5.25 -0.40
N GLN A 130 7.36 5.35 -1.07
CA GLN A 130 6.17 6.06 -0.59
C GLN A 130 5.16 5.04 -0.06
N VAL A 131 4.66 5.25 1.15
CA VAL A 131 3.58 4.43 1.71
C VAL A 131 2.26 4.83 1.05
N LEU A 132 1.67 3.93 0.27
CA LEU A 132 0.42 4.21 -0.45
C LEU A 132 -0.80 4.04 0.46
N PHE A 133 -0.90 2.91 1.12
CA PHE A 133 -2.01 2.58 2.03
C PHE A 133 -1.62 1.46 2.98
N LEU A 134 -2.44 1.28 4.01
CA LEU A 134 -2.40 0.13 4.90
C LEU A 134 -3.54 -0.82 4.52
N GLY A 135 -3.26 -2.12 4.49
CA GLY A 135 -4.28 -3.10 4.09
C GLY A 135 -3.80 -4.53 4.32
N PHE A 136 -4.56 -5.53 3.87
CA PHE A 136 -4.29 -6.95 4.09
C PHE A 136 -4.41 -7.37 5.56
N GLN A 137 -3.62 -6.79 6.46
CA GLN A 137 -3.69 -6.98 7.90
C GLN A 137 -3.24 -5.71 8.64
N PRO A 138 -3.59 -5.52 9.93
CA PRO A 138 -3.22 -4.33 10.69
C PRO A 138 -1.71 -4.07 10.66
N GLY A 139 -1.32 -2.88 10.19
CA GLY A 139 0.07 -2.47 10.08
C GLY A 139 0.82 -2.93 8.83
N PHE A 140 0.21 -3.71 7.92
CA PHE A 140 0.87 -4.05 6.65
C PHE A 140 0.91 -2.82 5.75
N VAL A 141 2.11 -2.48 5.26
CA VAL A 141 2.38 -1.30 4.44
C VAL A 141 2.58 -1.70 2.98
N TYR A 142 1.84 -1.06 2.08
CA TYR A 142 2.06 -1.17 0.64
C TYR A 142 2.92 -0.01 0.16
N LEU A 143 4.09 -0.33 -0.38
CA LEU A 143 5.12 0.62 -0.74
C LEU A 143 5.23 0.78 -2.26
N HIS A 144 5.23 2.02 -2.72
CA HIS A 144 5.49 2.42 -4.10
C HIS A 144 6.93 2.89 -4.24
N GLY A 145 7.52 2.70 -5.41
CA GLY A 145 8.90 3.12 -5.71
C GLY A 145 9.88 1.97 -5.91
N LEU A 146 9.39 0.72 -5.94
CA LEU A 146 10.21 -0.42 -6.34
C LEU A 146 10.61 -0.25 -7.81
N THR A 147 11.91 -0.35 -8.10
CA THR A 147 12.40 -0.28 -9.48
C THR A 147 11.83 -1.42 -10.34
N GLU A 148 11.53 -1.13 -11.60
CA GLU A 148 11.02 -2.12 -12.56
C GLU A 148 11.91 -3.35 -12.68
N GLN A 149 13.22 -3.19 -12.49
CA GLN A 149 14.21 -4.28 -12.50
C GLN A 149 13.95 -5.34 -11.41
N LEU A 150 13.15 -5.02 -10.38
CA LEU A 150 12.80 -5.95 -9.29
C LEU A 150 11.33 -6.38 -9.32
N HIS A 151 10.54 -5.98 -10.32
CA HIS A 151 9.14 -6.37 -10.41
C HIS A 151 9.02 -7.88 -10.61
N THR A 152 8.57 -8.58 -9.58
CA THR A 152 8.51 -10.04 -9.55
C THR A 152 7.07 -10.51 -9.34
N PRO A 153 6.48 -11.32 -10.23
CA PRO A 153 5.15 -11.88 -10.01
C PRO A 153 5.05 -12.57 -8.65
N ARG A 154 3.85 -12.55 -8.07
CA ARG A 154 3.61 -13.32 -6.83
C ARG A 154 3.89 -14.80 -7.06
N ARG A 155 4.19 -15.51 -5.98
CA ARG A 155 4.39 -16.96 -6.00
C ARG A 155 3.12 -17.68 -6.45
N ASP A 156 3.23 -18.65 -7.32
CA ASP A 156 2.13 -19.52 -7.73
C ASP A 156 1.53 -20.29 -6.55
N ASN A 157 2.41 -20.70 -5.63
CA ASN A 157 2.03 -21.38 -4.39
C ASN A 157 2.37 -20.48 -3.19
N PRO A 158 1.39 -19.74 -2.63
CA PRO A 158 1.58 -18.94 -1.44
C PRO A 158 2.05 -19.78 -0.24
N ARG A 159 2.89 -19.21 0.62
CA ARG A 159 3.25 -19.85 1.89
C ARG A 159 2.07 -19.82 2.83
N THR A 160 1.91 -20.89 3.58
CA THR A 160 0.92 -20.97 4.68
C THR A 160 1.35 -20.13 5.87
N LYS A 161 2.67 -19.87 6.01
CA LYS A 161 3.24 -19.04 7.05
C LYS A 161 4.39 -18.19 6.50
N VAL A 162 4.24 -16.88 6.59
CA VAL A 162 5.26 -15.84 6.41
C VAL A 162 5.52 -15.24 7.78
N PRO A 163 6.76 -15.23 8.30
CA PRO A 163 7.07 -14.67 9.62
C PRO A 163 6.82 -13.17 9.71
N LYS A 164 6.45 -12.70 10.91
CA LYS A 164 6.47 -11.27 11.26
C LYS A 164 7.84 -10.68 10.90
N GLY A 165 7.88 -9.43 10.41
CA GLY A 165 9.11 -8.74 10.04
C GLY A 165 9.64 -9.09 8.64
N SER A 166 9.03 -10.05 7.93
CA SER A 166 9.46 -10.38 6.56
C SER A 166 9.32 -9.18 5.64
N VAL A 167 10.44 -8.79 4.99
CA VAL A 167 10.49 -7.81 3.90
C VAL A 167 10.35 -8.57 2.59
N ALA A 168 9.37 -8.18 1.76
CA ALA A 168 9.00 -8.99 0.61
C ALA A 168 8.62 -8.16 -0.62
N ILE A 169 8.81 -8.77 -1.81
CA ILE A 169 8.42 -8.23 -3.12
C ILE A 169 7.23 -9.03 -3.67
N GLY A 170 6.24 -8.31 -4.19
CA GLY A 170 5.10 -8.89 -4.89
C GLY A 170 4.58 -7.98 -5.99
N ALA A 171 4.59 -8.46 -7.24
CA ALA A 171 4.33 -7.68 -8.43
C ALA A 171 5.27 -6.45 -8.53
N ASN A 172 4.74 -5.25 -8.54
CA ASN A 172 5.49 -3.99 -8.63
C ASN A 172 5.63 -3.27 -7.28
N GLN A 173 5.45 -3.99 -6.18
CA GLN A 173 5.46 -3.43 -4.82
C GLN A 173 6.40 -4.19 -3.91
N THR A 174 6.84 -3.51 -2.86
CA THR A 174 7.48 -4.12 -1.69
C THR A 174 6.66 -3.80 -0.44
N GLY A 175 6.88 -4.55 0.63
CA GLY A 175 6.17 -4.37 1.89
C GLY A 175 6.79 -5.16 3.02
N ILE A 176 6.25 -4.97 4.22
CA ILE A 176 6.73 -5.63 5.44
C ILE A 176 5.54 -6.29 6.13
N TYR A 177 5.68 -7.56 6.46
CA TYR A 177 4.65 -8.32 7.20
C TYR A 177 4.67 -7.95 8.68
N PRO A 178 3.60 -7.35 9.24
CA PRO A 178 3.58 -6.92 10.64
C PRO A 178 3.31 -8.06 11.63
N ALA A 179 2.84 -9.21 11.14
CA ALA A 179 2.53 -10.41 11.93
C ALA A 179 2.67 -11.67 11.08
N ASP A 180 2.77 -12.83 11.75
CA ASP A 180 2.74 -14.11 11.06
C ASP A 180 1.42 -14.28 10.29
N SER A 181 1.51 -14.64 9.01
CA SER A 181 0.32 -14.82 8.15
C SER A 181 0.63 -15.68 6.92
N PRO A 182 -0.37 -16.20 6.22
CA PRO A 182 -0.18 -16.69 4.86
C PRO A 182 0.25 -15.56 3.94
N GLY A 183 1.01 -15.87 2.87
CA GLY A 183 1.41 -14.84 1.90
C GLY A 183 2.08 -15.40 0.65
N GLY A 184 1.88 -14.71 -0.47
CA GLY A 184 2.42 -15.10 -1.79
C GLY A 184 3.53 -14.19 -2.31
N TRP A 185 4.10 -13.30 -1.47
CA TRP A 185 5.21 -12.44 -1.87
C TRP A 185 6.55 -13.15 -1.64
N HIS A 186 7.57 -12.75 -2.39
CA HIS A 186 8.93 -13.27 -2.28
C HIS A 186 9.65 -12.59 -1.14
N ILE A 187 10.03 -13.35 -0.12
CA ILE A 187 10.73 -12.86 1.08
C ILE A 187 12.20 -12.67 0.74
N ILE A 188 12.67 -11.42 0.77
CA ILE A 188 14.06 -11.05 0.43
C ILE A 188 14.88 -10.64 1.65
N GLY A 189 14.22 -10.34 2.78
CA GLY A 189 14.87 -9.91 4.02
C GLY A 189 13.93 -9.94 5.21
N HIS A 190 14.45 -9.51 6.34
CA HIS A 190 13.75 -9.41 7.62
C HIS A 190 14.12 -8.13 8.38
N THR A 191 13.18 -7.60 9.14
CA THR A 191 13.38 -6.46 10.04
C THR A 191 12.67 -6.68 11.36
N ASP A 192 13.27 -6.18 12.45
CA ASP A 192 12.65 -6.13 13.78
C ASP A 192 11.81 -4.86 14.00
N PHE A 193 11.62 -4.05 12.96
CA PHE A 193 10.84 -2.82 13.06
C PHE A 193 9.39 -3.13 13.44
N ASN A 194 8.91 -2.58 14.56
CA ASN A 194 7.54 -2.80 15.02
C ASN A 194 6.56 -1.90 14.25
N LEU A 195 5.80 -2.48 13.32
CA LEU A 195 4.85 -1.76 12.45
C LEU A 195 3.51 -1.46 13.12
N PHE A 196 3.12 -2.28 14.08
CA PHE A 196 1.79 -2.21 14.69
C PHE A 196 1.85 -2.52 16.19
N ASP A 197 1.26 -1.64 16.97
CA ASP A 197 1.07 -1.81 18.40
C ASP A 197 -0.31 -1.26 18.79
N TYR A 198 -1.21 -2.13 19.22
CA TYR A 198 -2.59 -1.75 19.57
C TYR A 198 -2.67 -0.81 20.80
N LEU A 199 -1.60 -0.67 21.57
CA LEU A 199 -1.53 0.28 22.69
C LEU A 199 -1.22 1.70 22.26
N ASN A 200 -0.76 1.89 21.01
CA ASN A 200 -0.45 3.20 20.47
C ASN A 200 -1.70 3.87 19.85
N ASN A 201 -1.66 5.19 19.71
CA ASN A 201 -2.66 5.94 18.97
C ASN A 201 -1.97 6.96 18.03
N PRO A 202 -1.97 6.74 16.71
CA PRO A 202 -2.54 5.59 15.99
C PRO A 202 -1.76 4.30 16.23
N PRO A 203 -2.39 3.12 16.11
CA PRO A 203 -1.75 1.83 16.40
C PRO A 203 -0.70 1.43 15.34
N SER A 204 -0.82 1.89 14.11
CA SER A 204 0.20 1.72 13.07
C SER A 204 1.20 2.87 13.14
N VAL A 205 2.49 2.54 13.30
CA VAL A 205 3.58 3.53 13.39
C VAL A 205 3.77 4.26 12.07
N ILE A 206 3.65 3.53 10.96
CA ILE A 206 3.76 4.05 9.60
C ILE A 206 2.36 4.37 9.08
N GLN A 207 2.20 5.54 8.45
CA GLN A 207 0.94 6.04 7.94
C GLN A 207 0.97 6.22 6.41
N PRO A 208 -0.19 6.16 5.72
CA PRO A 208 -0.26 6.54 4.31
C PRO A 208 0.29 7.95 4.09
N GLY A 209 1.15 8.10 3.08
CA GLY A 209 1.84 9.36 2.81
C GLY A 209 3.22 9.49 3.46
N ASP A 210 3.57 8.64 4.41
CA ASP A 210 4.93 8.54 4.92
C ASP A 210 5.89 8.02 3.84
N THR A 211 7.17 8.22 4.06
CA THR A 211 8.22 7.62 3.23
C THR A 211 9.08 6.66 4.05
N LEU A 212 9.64 5.66 3.35
CA LEU A 212 10.46 4.64 3.98
C LEU A 212 11.70 4.36 3.14
N SER A 213 12.82 4.08 3.78
CA SER A 213 14.00 3.49 3.16
C SER A 213 14.49 2.30 3.98
N PHE A 214 14.91 1.24 3.28
CA PHE A 214 15.54 0.09 3.91
C PHE A 214 17.04 0.35 4.06
N VAL A 215 17.58 0.01 5.22
CA VAL A 215 19.02 0.12 5.51
C VAL A 215 19.54 -1.29 5.62
N SER A 216 20.33 -1.71 4.63
CA SER A 216 20.97 -3.03 4.66
C SER A 216 21.99 -3.12 5.78
N VAL A 217 21.93 -4.19 6.56
CA VAL A 217 22.98 -4.57 7.49
C VAL A 217 23.75 -5.70 6.85
N GLU A 218 25.07 -5.52 6.71
CA GLU A 218 25.97 -6.58 6.29
C GLU A 218 25.96 -7.68 7.38
N SER A 219 25.72 -8.90 6.97
CA SER A 219 25.79 -10.11 7.81
C SER A 219 27.22 -10.61 7.94
#